data_31ae40bcd16fe194b0b9a72a2e84275b
#
_entry.id   31ae40bcd16fe194b0b9a72a2e84275b
#
_cell.length_a   1.000
_cell.length_b   1.000
_cell.length_c   1.000
_cell.angle_alpha   90.00
_cell.angle_beta   90.00
_cell.angle_gamma   90.00
#
_symmetry.space_group_name_H-M   'P 1'
#
loop_
_entity.id
_entity.type
_entity.pdbx_description
1 polymer ?
#
loop_
_entity_poly.entity_id
_entity_poly.type
_entity_poly.pdbx_seq_one_letter_code
_entity_poly.pdbx_strand_id
1 'polypeptide(L)'
;MKKVLIIMLVLTCLFGLVGCDPGVNNFYKEELLANTVKIELIDYENENPELLTLSGKKKPRFDFNKATLIATLDETHFEGILNDVAAFDYLDFGTALNEPMGKTLVLYQSNGNMIVLFGCVYTNEKNKTFYYGDSYVFDENGVFVEYIGDVGQDFGDWIESTYFSNNP
;
A
#
# COMPACT_ATOMS: atom_id res chain seq x y z
N MET A 1 -16.95 37.01 -33.87
CA MET A 1 -15.63 36.69 -33.28
C MET A 1 -15.69 36.54 -31.76
N LYS A 2 -16.28 37.45 -30.96
CA LYS A 2 -16.32 37.30 -29.47
C LYS A 2 -17.01 36.04 -28.97
N LYS A 3 -18.09 35.57 -29.62
CA LYS A 3 -18.82 34.33 -29.19
C LYS A 3 -18.02 33.05 -29.41
N VAL A 4 -17.19 33.00 -30.46
CA VAL A 4 -16.32 31.84 -30.74
C VAL A 4 -15.17 31.76 -29.72
N LEU A 5 -14.64 32.91 -29.31
CA LEU A 5 -13.58 32.95 -28.29
C LEU A 5 -14.05 32.45 -26.90
N ILE A 6 -15.31 32.81 -26.53
CA ILE A 6 -15.89 32.34 -25.25
C ILE A 6 -16.13 30.83 -25.27
N ILE A 7 -16.60 30.27 -26.39
CA ILE A 7 -16.82 28.83 -26.53
C ILE A 7 -15.50 28.07 -26.45
N MET A 8 -14.42 28.58 -27.09
CA MET A 8 -13.09 27.96 -26.96
C MET A 8 -12.55 28.03 -25.53
N LEU A 9 -12.75 29.15 -24.82
CA LEU A 9 -12.31 29.30 -23.44
C LEU A 9 -13.05 28.32 -22.49
N VAL A 10 -14.35 28.11 -22.67
CA VAL A 10 -15.15 27.18 -21.90
C VAL A 10 -14.75 25.72 -22.19
N LEU A 11 -14.46 25.38 -23.47
CA LEU A 11 -13.96 24.05 -23.81
C LEU A 11 -12.58 23.77 -23.19
N THR A 12 -11.66 24.75 -23.22
CA THR A 12 -10.33 24.55 -22.57
C THR A 12 -10.43 24.42 -21.06
N CYS A 13 -11.37 25.12 -20.40
CA CYS A 13 -11.62 24.92 -18.97
C CYS A 13 -12.24 23.54 -18.65
N LEU A 14 -13.10 23.03 -19.53
CA LEU A 14 -13.69 21.70 -19.35
C LEU A 14 -12.68 20.57 -19.54
N PHE A 15 -11.71 20.71 -20.43
CA PHE A 15 -10.63 19.73 -20.61
C PHE A 15 -9.49 19.89 -19.59
N GLY A 16 -9.35 21.06 -18.95
CA GLY A 16 -8.34 21.29 -17.90
C GLY A 16 -8.76 20.77 -16.52
N LEU A 17 -10.00 20.32 -16.35
CA LEU A 17 -10.52 19.75 -15.10
C LEU A 17 -10.51 18.20 -15.08
N VAL A 18 -9.98 17.55 -16.10
CA VAL A 18 -9.61 16.15 -16.01
C VAL A 18 -8.34 16.10 -15.16
N GLY A 19 -8.51 16.25 -13.85
CA GLY A 19 -7.48 15.90 -12.89
C GLY A 19 -7.02 14.47 -13.21
N CYS A 20 -5.74 14.19 -13.06
CA CYS A 20 -5.26 12.82 -13.07
C CYS A 20 -6.02 12.11 -11.94
N ASP A 21 -7.05 11.37 -12.30
CA ASP A 21 -7.70 10.44 -11.38
C ASP A 21 -6.66 9.33 -11.15
N PRO A 22 -6.13 9.16 -9.93
CA PRO A 22 -5.23 8.06 -9.67
C PRO A 22 -6.00 6.77 -10.01
N GLY A 23 -5.46 5.96 -10.90
CA GLY A 23 -6.08 4.69 -11.25
C GLY A 23 -6.33 3.87 -9.98
N VAL A 24 -7.52 3.29 -9.82
CA VAL A 24 -7.79 2.34 -8.75
C VAL A 24 -7.45 0.95 -9.28
N ASN A 25 -6.44 0.31 -8.70
CA ASN A 25 -6.16 -1.10 -8.95
C ASN A 25 -7.19 -1.95 -8.20
N ASN A 26 -8.06 -2.62 -8.93
CA ASN A 26 -8.94 -3.61 -8.34
C ASN A 26 -8.12 -4.83 -7.91
N PHE A 27 -7.88 -4.93 -6.62
CA PHE A 27 -7.26 -6.11 -6.04
C PHE A 27 -8.25 -7.28 -6.13
N TYR A 28 -7.83 -8.40 -6.71
CA TYR A 28 -8.71 -9.55 -6.91
C TYR A 28 -8.91 -10.30 -5.59
N LYS A 29 -9.96 -9.97 -4.87
CA LYS A 29 -10.32 -10.59 -3.59
C LYS A 29 -10.36 -12.12 -3.63
N GLU A 30 -10.97 -12.66 -4.68
CA GLU A 30 -11.08 -14.12 -4.85
C GLU A 30 -9.70 -14.79 -5.00
N GLU A 31 -8.78 -14.14 -5.70
CA GLU A 31 -7.42 -14.63 -5.89
C GLU A 31 -6.62 -14.56 -4.59
N LEU A 32 -6.77 -13.49 -3.81
CA LEU A 32 -6.18 -13.38 -2.47
C LEU A 32 -6.65 -14.50 -1.55
N LEU A 33 -7.96 -14.70 -1.44
CA LEU A 33 -8.56 -15.73 -0.61
C LEU A 33 -8.08 -17.14 -0.99
N ALA A 34 -8.01 -17.41 -2.32
CA ALA A 34 -7.62 -18.72 -2.81
C ALA A 34 -6.14 -19.06 -2.59
N ASN A 35 -5.27 -18.07 -2.52
CA ASN A 35 -3.82 -18.25 -2.54
C ASN A 35 -3.14 -17.96 -1.21
N THR A 36 -3.79 -17.29 -0.26
CA THR A 36 -3.19 -16.98 1.05
C THR A 36 -3.17 -18.22 1.94
N VAL A 37 -1.97 -18.58 2.40
CA VAL A 37 -1.74 -19.77 3.25
C VAL A 37 -1.28 -19.41 4.67
N LYS A 38 -0.82 -18.17 4.88
CA LYS A 38 -0.39 -17.67 6.19
C LYS A 38 -0.50 -16.16 6.22
N ILE A 39 -0.88 -15.58 7.37
CA ILE A 39 -0.93 -14.14 7.60
C ILE A 39 -0.11 -13.83 8.86
N GLU A 40 0.77 -12.86 8.75
CA GLU A 40 1.59 -12.36 9.85
C GLU A 40 1.47 -10.87 10.04
N LEU A 41 1.45 -10.44 11.30
CA LEU A 41 1.64 -9.07 11.73
C LEU A 41 3.09 -8.90 12.16
N ILE A 42 3.74 -7.89 11.62
CA ILE A 42 5.17 -7.65 11.78
C ILE A 42 5.37 -6.18 12.15
N ASP A 43 6.31 -5.90 13.04
CA ASP A 43 6.91 -4.59 13.18
C ASP A 43 8.21 -4.56 12.36
N TYR A 44 8.25 -3.69 11.34
CA TYR A 44 9.37 -3.62 10.42
C TYR A 44 10.27 -2.43 10.77
N GLU A 45 11.45 -2.75 11.29
CA GLU A 45 12.43 -1.78 11.74
C GLU A 45 13.16 -1.13 10.55
N ASN A 46 12.70 0.05 10.14
CA ASN A 46 13.37 0.86 9.14
C ASN A 46 13.31 2.34 9.51
N GLU A 47 14.31 2.79 10.27
CA GLU A 47 14.36 4.16 10.79
C GLU A 47 14.56 5.23 9.71
N ASN A 48 15.13 4.86 8.57
CA ASN A 48 15.45 5.78 7.48
C ASN A 48 15.04 5.17 6.13
N PRO A 49 13.74 5.06 5.85
CA PRO A 49 13.27 4.50 4.59
C PRO A 49 13.67 5.41 3.43
N GLU A 50 14.16 4.79 2.39
CA GLU A 50 14.54 5.48 1.17
C GLU A 50 13.33 5.63 0.25
N LEU A 51 13.12 6.84 -0.28
CA LEU A 51 12.13 7.06 -1.33
C LEU A 51 12.72 6.63 -2.66
N LEU A 52 12.10 5.64 -3.27
CA LEU A 52 12.52 5.05 -4.54
C LEU A 52 11.59 5.48 -5.67
N THR A 53 11.92 5.16 -6.90
CA THR A 53 11.05 5.43 -8.05
C THR A 53 10.73 4.15 -8.81
N LEU A 54 9.51 4.03 -9.30
CA LEU A 54 9.06 2.86 -10.06
C LEU A 54 9.93 2.61 -11.30
N SER A 55 10.39 3.66 -11.98
CA SER A 55 11.30 3.60 -13.13
C SER A 55 12.78 3.47 -12.74
N GLY A 56 13.10 3.59 -11.43
CA GLY A 56 14.48 3.53 -10.92
C GLY A 56 15.06 2.13 -10.98
N LYS A 57 16.40 2.07 -10.96
CA LYS A 57 17.15 0.80 -10.91
C LYS A 57 17.04 0.12 -9.54
N LYS A 58 16.93 0.91 -8.48
CA LYS A 58 16.76 0.41 -7.11
C LYS A 58 15.28 0.20 -6.86
N LYS A 59 14.91 -0.96 -6.37
CA LYS A 59 13.55 -1.36 -6.00
C LYS A 59 13.49 -1.59 -4.50
N PRO A 60 12.30 -1.48 -3.88
CA PRO A 60 12.09 -1.89 -2.50
C PRO A 60 12.55 -3.34 -2.31
N ARG A 61 12.95 -3.67 -1.10
CA ARG A 61 13.31 -5.03 -0.72
C ARG A 61 12.72 -5.33 0.65
N PHE A 62 12.19 -6.53 0.82
CA PHE A 62 11.79 -7.02 2.12
C PHE A 62 12.97 -7.74 2.77
N ASP A 63 13.54 -7.14 3.83
CA ASP A 63 14.65 -7.73 4.59
C ASP A 63 14.09 -8.40 5.85
N PHE A 64 14.08 -9.72 5.88
CA PHE A 64 13.59 -10.50 7.00
C PHE A 64 14.31 -10.23 8.32
N ASN A 65 15.56 -9.72 8.27
CA ASN A 65 16.30 -9.37 9.49
C ASN A 65 15.78 -8.09 10.16
N LYS A 66 15.01 -7.29 9.45
CA LYS A 66 14.35 -6.09 9.95
C LYS A 66 12.92 -6.35 10.44
N ALA A 67 12.42 -7.55 10.25
CA ALA A 67 11.05 -7.94 10.56
C ALA A 67 10.98 -8.59 11.93
N THR A 68 10.32 -7.95 12.88
CA THR A 68 10.00 -8.51 14.19
C THR A 68 8.57 -9.06 14.15
N LEU A 69 8.42 -10.37 14.25
CA LEU A 69 7.11 -11.01 14.28
C LEU A 69 6.35 -10.63 15.56
N ILE A 70 5.15 -10.08 15.39
CA ILE A 70 4.23 -9.75 16.48
C ILE A 70 3.24 -10.88 16.68
N ALA A 71 2.60 -11.34 15.60
CA ALA A 71 1.64 -12.43 15.65
C ALA A 71 1.54 -13.16 14.31
N THR A 72 1.32 -14.48 14.37
CA THR A 72 0.79 -15.25 13.24
C THR A 72 -0.70 -15.44 13.48
N LEU A 73 -1.50 -15.08 12.51
CA LEU A 73 -2.95 -15.10 12.63
C LEU A 73 -3.50 -16.50 12.33
N ASP A 74 -4.51 -16.89 13.06
CA ASP A 74 -5.21 -18.16 12.89
C ASP A 74 -6.04 -18.12 11.59
N GLU A 75 -6.15 -19.26 10.91
CA GLU A 75 -6.91 -19.41 9.66
C GLU A 75 -8.39 -19.00 9.79
N THR A 76 -8.96 -19.09 10.99
CA THR A 76 -10.34 -18.66 11.27
C THR A 76 -10.56 -17.15 11.07
N HIS A 77 -9.47 -16.36 11.11
CA HIS A 77 -9.49 -14.90 10.91
C HIS A 77 -9.21 -14.50 9.47
N PHE A 78 -8.74 -15.41 8.61
CA PHE A 78 -8.31 -15.07 7.24
C PHE A 78 -9.41 -14.41 6.42
N GLU A 79 -10.62 -14.96 6.43
CA GLU A 79 -11.72 -14.42 5.62
C GLU A 79 -12.03 -12.97 5.97
N GLY A 80 -12.07 -12.63 7.27
CA GLY A 80 -12.32 -11.27 7.73
C GLY A 80 -11.23 -10.32 7.26
N ILE A 81 -9.96 -10.69 7.49
CA ILE A 81 -8.80 -9.87 7.12
C ILE A 81 -8.72 -9.66 5.61
N LEU A 82 -8.89 -10.73 4.83
CA LEU A 82 -8.78 -10.65 3.38
C LEU A 82 -9.96 -9.88 2.78
N ASN A 83 -11.14 -9.91 3.42
CA ASN A 83 -12.26 -9.05 3.05
C ASN A 83 -11.94 -7.58 3.27
N ASP A 84 -11.35 -7.24 4.42
CA ASP A 84 -10.95 -5.87 4.73
C ASP A 84 -9.85 -5.39 3.78
N VAL A 85 -8.79 -6.20 3.59
CA VAL A 85 -7.70 -5.91 2.66
C VAL A 85 -8.21 -5.70 1.23
N ALA A 86 -9.16 -6.51 0.77
CA ALA A 86 -9.74 -6.35 -0.56
C ALA A 86 -10.69 -5.15 -0.69
N ALA A 87 -11.09 -4.54 0.41
CA ALA A 87 -11.97 -3.38 0.43
C ALA A 87 -11.21 -2.04 0.40
N PHE A 88 -9.89 -2.04 0.62
CA PHE A 88 -9.09 -0.82 0.52
C PHE A 88 -9.02 -0.31 -0.93
N ASP A 89 -8.95 1.01 -1.06
CA ASP A 89 -8.65 1.66 -2.32
C ASP A 89 -7.13 1.61 -2.57
N TYR A 90 -6.73 0.88 -3.60
CA TYR A 90 -5.33 0.80 -4.04
C TYR A 90 -5.08 1.84 -5.12
N LEU A 91 -4.54 2.98 -4.71
CA LEU A 91 -4.32 4.11 -5.61
C LEU A 91 -2.97 3.99 -6.31
N ASP A 92 -2.95 4.10 -7.63
CA ASP A 92 -1.72 4.16 -8.40
C ASP A 92 -1.23 5.60 -8.56
N PHE A 93 -0.41 6.06 -7.64
CA PHE A 93 0.29 7.35 -7.77
C PHE A 93 1.54 7.28 -8.68
N GLY A 94 1.86 6.13 -9.21
CA GLY A 94 2.66 5.87 -10.41
C GLY A 94 4.15 6.17 -10.38
N THR A 95 4.72 6.82 -9.38
CA THR A 95 6.11 7.29 -9.48
C THR A 95 6.98 7.08 -8.27
N ALA A 96 6.44 7.08 -7.06
CA ALA A 96 7.21 6.96 -5.83
C ALA A 96 6.91 5.63 -5.15
N LEU A 97 7.95 4.95 -4.66
CA LEU A 97 7.86 3.73 -3.87
C LEU A 97 8.57 3.97 -2.55
N ASN A 98 7.98 3.54 -1.45
CA ASN A 98 8.62 3.57 -0.14
C ASN A 98 9.24 2.21 0.17
N GLU A 99 10.32 2.17 0.95
CA GLU A 99 10.76 0.92 1.56
C GLU A 99 9.80 0.52 2.68
N PRO A 100 9.53 -0.78 2.90
CA PRO A 100 8.71 -1.24 4.01
C PRO A 100 9.16 -0.67 5.35
N MET A 101 8.21 -0.28 6.20
CA MET A 101 8.48 0.29 7.52
C MET A 101 7.28 0.14 8.45
N GLY A 102 7.53 0.12 9.75
CA GLY A 102 6.51 0.13 10.79
C GLY A 102 5.61 -1.10 10.77
N LYS A 103 4.39 -0.90 11.21
CA LYS A 103 3.40 -1.97 11.31
C LYS A 103 2.99 -2.49 9.94
N THR A 104 3.21 -3.76 9.74
CA THR A 104 3.17 -4.41 8.44
C THR A 104 2.34 -5.68 8.50
N LEU A 105 1.45 -5.85 7.53
CA LEU A 105 0.71 -7.08 7.29
C LEU A 105 1.38 -7.84 6.15
N VAL A 106 1.69 -9.11 6.38
CA VAL A 106 2.28 -9.99 5.37
C VAL A 106 1.34 -11.15 5.08
N LEU A 107 0.91 -11.26 3.83
CA LEU A 107 0.07 -12.34 3.32
C LEU A 107 0.94 -13.29 2.49
N TYR A 108 1.26 -14.45 3.03
CA TYR A 108 2.04 -15.47 2.31
C TYR A 108 1.15 -16.23 1.35
N GLN A 109 1.58 -16.34 0.10
CA GLN A 109 0.85 -16.98 -0.96
C GLN A 109 1.37 -18.41 -1.21
N SER A 110 0.50 -19.29 -1.67
CA SER A 110 0.84 -20.69 -1.98
C SER A 110 1.92 -20.86 -3.05
N ASN A 111 2.13 -19.86 -3.89
CA ASN A 111 3.17 -19.83 -4.93
C ASN A 111 4.55 -19.36 -4.43
N GLY A 112 4.69 -19.08 -3.12
CA GLY A 112 5.91 -18.59 -2.49
C GLY A 112 6.04 -17.08 -2.45
N ASN A 113 5.19 -16.32 -3.14
CA ASN A 113 5.20 -14.86 -3.04
C ASN A 113 4.61 -14.38 -1.70
N MET A 114 4.91 -13.13 -1.39
CA MET A 114 4.34 -12.42 -0.24
C MET A 114 3.68 -11.13 -0.72
N ILE A 115 2.46 -10.88 -0.27
CA ILE A 115 1.83 -9.56 -0.38
C ILE A 115 2.10 -8.84 0.92
N VAL A 116 2.71 -7.68 0.84
CA VAL A 116 3.13 -6.88 2.00
C VAL A 116 2.43 -5.54 1.96
N LEU A 117 1.64 -5.26 3.00
CA LEU A 117 1.00 -3.96 3.20
C LEU A 117 1.60 -3.32 4.44
N PHE A 118 1.99 -2.07 4.33
CA PHE A 118 2.52 -1.32 5.47
C PHE A 118 2.02 0.12 5.46
N GLY A 119 1.81 0.68 6.65
CA GLY A 119 1.43 2.07 6.83
C GLY A 119 2.48 2.78 7.66
N CYS A 120 2.86 3.95 7.25
CA CYS A 120 3.76 4.80 8.00
C CYS A 120 3.21 6.21 8.18
N VAL A 121 3.60 6.80 9.30
CA VAL A 121 3.27 8.19 9.63
C VAL A 121 4.53 9.02 9.49
N TYR A 122 4.48 10.03 8.65
CA TYR A 122 5.56 10.98 8.49
C TYR A 122 5.11 12.36 8.96
N THR A 123 5.87 12.98 9.85
CA THR A 123 5.65 14.37 10.28
C THR A 123 6.78 15.24 9.74
N ASN A 124 6.45 16.20 8.88
CA ASN A 124 7.45 17.11 8.31
C ASN A 124 7.89 18.21 9.30
N GLU A 125 8.91 18.99 8.90
CA GLU A 125 9.45 20.11 9.69
C GLU A 125 8.41 21.20 10.06
N LYS A 126 7.25 21.24 9.39
CA LYS A 126 6.14 22.15 9.67
C LYS A 126 5.06 21.53 10.58
N ASN A 127 5.37 20.42 11.24
CA ASN A 127 4.45 19.64 12.07
C ASN A 127 3.17 19.21 11.34
N LYS A 128 3.24 19.03 10.02
CA LYS A 128 2.17 18.38 9.26
C LYS A 128 2.44 16.89 9.21
N THR A 129 1.46 16.13 9.66
CA THR A 129 1.47 14.67 9.63
C THR A 129 0.89 14.20 8.29
N PHE A 130 1.58 13.29 7.66
CA PHE A 130 1.15 12.60 6.45
C PHE A 130 1.11 11.11 6.76
N TYR A 131 0.10 10.46 6.23
CA TYR A 131 -0.05 9.02 6.28
C TYR A 131 0.32 8.48 4.90
N TYR A 132 1.18 7.48 4.89
CA TYR A 132 1.56 6.77 3.68
C TYR A 132 1.33 5.29 3.94
N GLY A 133 0.94 4.58 2.93
CA GLY A 133 0.86 3.14 2.97
C GLY A 133 1.06 2.61 1.57
N ASP A 134 1.91 1.63 1.44
CA ASP A 134 2.17 0.99 0.16
C ASP A 134 1.88 -0.51 0.26
N SER A 135 1.56 -1.11 -0.87
CA SER A 135 1.40 -2.54 -0.98
C SER A 135 2.21 -3.11 -2.14
N TYR A 136 2.98 -4.15 -1.84
CA TYR A 136 3.89 -4.79 -2.80
C TYR A 136 3.71 -6.29 -2.83
N VAL A 137 4.10 -6.88 -3.96
CA VAL A 137 4.41 -8.31 -4.04
C VAL A 137 5.93 -8.47 -3.99
N PHE A 138 6.41 -9.32 -3.08
CA PHE A 138 7.79 -9.80 -3.02
C PHE A 138 7.82 -11.31 -3.26
N ASP A 139 8.94 -11.81 -3.75
CA ASP A 139 9.18 -13.26 -3.79
C ASP A 139 9.59 -13.79 -2.40
N GLU A 140 9.80 -15.10 -2.29
CA GLU A 140 10.24 -15.79 -1.07
C GLU A 140 11.58 -15.30 -0.52
N ASN A 141 12.40 -14.63 -1.33
CA ASN A 141 13.70 -14.06 -0.96
C ASN A 141 13.60 -12.56 -0.62
N GLY A 142 12.40 -11.99 -0.61
CA GLY A 142 12.16 -10.57 -0.36
C GLY A 142 12.53 -9.66 -1.53
N VAL A 143 12.64 -10.21 -2.75
CA VAL A 143 12.91 -9.41 -3.95
C VAL A 143 11.58 -8.87 -4.50
N PHE A 144 11.57 -7.58 -4.83
CA PHE A 144 10.41 -6.90 -5.39
C PHE A 144 9.95 -7.54 -6.71
N VAL A 145 8.68 -7.87 -6.77
CA VAL A 145 8.00 -8.42 -7.95
C VAL A 145 7.11 -7.36 -8.58
N GLU A 146 6.20 -6.77 -7.79
CA GLU A 146 5.16 -5.88 -8.30
C GLU A 146 4.75 -4.84 -7.24
N TYR A 147 4.33 -3.66 -7.72
CA TYR A 147 3.63 -2.66 -6.93
C TYR A 147 2.13 -2.82 -7.14
N ILE A 148 1.38 -2.95 -6.05
CA ILE A 148 -0.07 -3.10 -6.09
C ILE A 148 -0.75 -1.73 -6.04
N GLY A 149 -0.35 -0.89 -5.08
CA GLY A 149 -0.92 0.44 -4.91
C GLY A 149 -0.60 1.06 -3.56
N ASP A 150 -0.84 2.37 -3.44
CA ASP A 150 -0.87 3.08 -2.18
C ASP A 150 -2.20 2.76 -1.48
N VAL A 151 -2.14 2.30 -0.24
CA VAL A 151 -3.31 1.98 0.60
C VAL A 151 -3.64 3.11 1.59
N GLY A 152 -2.87 4.19 1.57
CA GLY A 152 -3.13 5.43 2.26
C GLY A 152 -3.31 5.32 3.77
N GLN A 153 -4.07 6.28 4.31
CA GLN A 153 -4.34 6.40 5.73
C GLN A 153 -5.22 5.27 6.26
N ASP A 154 -6.16 4.80 5.45
CA ASP A 154 -7.17 3.83 5.87
C ASP A 154 -6.55 2.53 6.37
N PHE A 155 -5.48 2.05 5.72
CA PHE A 155 -4.75 0.89 6.18
C PHE A 155 -4.05 1.13 7.53
N GLY A 156 -3.42 2.29 7.71
CA GLY A 156 -2.75 2.64 8.95
C GLY A 156 -3.72 2.64 10.14
N ASP A 157 -4.87 3.28 9.98
CA ASP A 157 -5.91 3.35 11.00
C ASP A 157 -6.51 1.95 11.29
N TRP A 158 -6.72 1.17 10.25
CA TRP A 158 -7.25 -0.19 10.36
C TRP A 158 -6.29 -1.13 11.10
N ILE A 159 -5.01 -1.16 10.74
CA ILE A 159 -4.05 -2.07 11.37
C ILE A 159 -3.83 -1.71 12.84
N GLU A 160 -3.77 -0.42 13.17
CA GLU A 160 -3.65 0.06 14.55
C GLU A 160 -4.86 -0.33 15.39
N SER A 161 -6.07 -0.04 14.90
CA SER A 161 -7.31 -0.24 15.68
C SER A 161 -7.68 -1.71 15.81
N THR A 162 -7.40 -2.53 14.81
CA THR A 162 -7.89 -3.90 14.73
C THR A 162 -6.94 -4.89 15.40
N TYR A 163 -5.63 -4.71 15.23
CA TYR A 163 -4.67 -5.75 15.62
C TYR A 163 -3.64 -5.32 16.65
N PHE A 164 -3.23 -4.05 16.69
CA PHE A 164 -2.19 -3.61 17.61
C PHE A 164 -2.73 -3.02 18.91
N SER A 165 -3.95 -2.47 18.93
CA SER A 165 -4.56 -1.96 20.16
C SER A 165 -5.03 -3.07 21.10
N ASN A 166 -5.20 -4.30 20.61
CA ASN A 166 -5.69 -5.46 21.37
C ASN A 166 -4.60 -6.43 21.81
N ASN A 167 -3.35 -6.21 21.40
CA ASN A 167 -2.18 -6.99 21.84
C ASN A 167 -1.21 -6.03 22.53
N PRO A 168 -1.23 -5.90 23.87
CA PRO A 168 -0.29 -5.08 24.63
C PRO A 168 1.13 -5.68 24.64
#